data_d15e6c678e77246c4bfd90aa1dc4b348
#
_entry.id   d15e6c678e77246c4bfd90aa1dc4b348
#
_cell.length_a   1.000
_cell.length_b   1.000
_cell.length_c   1.000
_cell.angle_alpha   90.00
_cell.angle_beta   90.00
_cell.angle_gamma   90.00
#
_symmetry.space_group_name_H-M   'P 1'
#
loop_
_entity.id
_entity.type
_entity.pdbx_description
1 polymer ?
#
loop_
_entity_poly.entity_id
_entity_poly.type
_entity_poly.pdbx_seq_one_letter_code
_entity_poly.pdbx_strand_id
1 'polypeptide(L)'
;MSLRFFTVYGPRQRPDMAFHKFIKAMLKGREIVIYGDGTQTRDFTYVDDIVEGLVLARKARPGAVMNIGGGNRVSLNEAIATLGEVMGVQPRLDVQPVEAGDVRDTWADVSLAEESMDYRPTTNLAGGMSQEYAWVTARRSVV
;
A
#
# COMPACT_ATOMS: atom_id res chain seq x y z
N MET A 1 11.27 -21.62 -4.23
CA MET A 1 11.11 -20.24 -4.68
C MET A 1 10.62 -19.40 -3.51
N SER A 2 11.09 -18.15 -3.40
CA SER A 2 10.69 -17.20 -2.38
C SER A 2 10.27 -15.89 -3.04
N LEU A 3 9.10 -15.35 -2.65
CA LEU A 3 8.63 -14.04 -3.07
C LEU A 3 8.67 -13.09 -1.89
N ARG A 4 9.23 -11.90 -2.08
CA ARG A 4 9.29 -10.83 -1.08
C ARG A 4 8.28 -9.76 -1.45
N PHE A 5 7.22 -9.64 -0.66
CA PHE A 5 6.20 -8.62 -0.88
C PHE A 5 6.60 -7.31 -0.20
N PHE A 6 6.32 -6.21 -0.87
CA PHE A 6 6.43 -4.87 -0.32
C PHE A 6 5.09 -4.45 0.29
N THR A 7 4.94 -3.18 0.68
CA THR A 7 3.80 -2.74 1.48
C THR A 7 2.47 -2.97 0.77
N VAL A 8 1.81 -4.08 1.08
CA VAL A 8 0.54 -4.48 0.44
C VAL A 8 -0.63 -3.68 1.01
N TYR A 9 -1.49 -3.15 0.12
CA TYR A 9 -2.72 -2.45 0.48
C TYR A 9 -3.89 -2.90 -0.40
N GLY A 10 -5.12 -2.54 0.00
CA GLY A 10 -6.34 -2.85 -0.74
C GLY A 10 -7.42 -3.49 0.12
N PRO A 11 -8.54 -3.92 -0.49
CA PRO A 11 -9.64 -4.59 0.21
C PRO A 11 -9.14 -5.73 1.12
N ARG A 12 -9.71 -5.79 2.34
CA ARG A 12 -9.32 -6.74 3.40
C ARG A 12 -7.97 -6.47 4.06
N GLN A 13 -7.39 -5.30 3.86
CA GLN A 13 -6.21 -4.90 4.64
C GLN A 13 -6.52 -5.01 6.14
N ARG A 14 -5.54 -5.49 6.92
CA ARG A 14 -5.69 -5.63 8.37
C ARG A 14 -5.98 -4.28 9.03
N PRO A 15 -6.82 -4.25 10.10
CA PRO A 15 -7.23 -2.99 10.74
C PRO A 15 -6.11 -2.19 11.39
N ASP A 16 -4.97 -2.81 11.66
CA ASP A 16 -3.77 -2.19 12.23
C ASP A 16 -2.84 -1.56 11.18
N MET A 17 -3.10 -1.76 9.89
CA MET A 17 -2.32 -1.21 8.81
C MET A 17 -2.72 0.23 8.45
N ALA A 18 -1.79 0.95 7.83
CA ALA A 18 -1.86 2.40 7.65
C ALA A 18 -3.13 2.88 6.92
N PHE A 19 -3.39 2.42 5.70
CA PHE A 19 -4.53 2.95 4.93
C PHE A 19 -5.88 2.61 5.57
N HIS A 20 -6.03 1.42 6.15
CA HIS A 20 -7.23 1.09 6.90
C HIS A 20 -7.46 2.04 8.10
N LYS A 21 -6.39 2.36 8.85
CA LYS A 21 -6.45 3.34 9.95
C LYS A 21 -6.78 4.73 9.45
N PHE A 22 -6.14 5.17 8.36
CA PHE A 22 -6.34 6.50 7.78
C PHE A 22 -7.77 6.69 7.28
N ILE A 23 -8.29 5.74 6.51
CA ILE A 23 -9.68 5.75 6.05
C ILE A 23 -10.63 5.84 7.25
N LYS A 24 -10.43 5.04 8.31
CA LYS A 24 -11.28 5.06 9.49
C LYS A 24 -11.19 6.38 10.27
N ALA A 25 -9.99 6.97 10.37
CA ALA A 25 -9.80 8.27 11.02
C ALA A 25 -10.56 9.37 10.25
N MET A 26 -10.35 9.46 8.94
CA MET A 26 -11.00 10.44 8.08
C MET A 26 -12.53 10.30 8.07
N LEU A 27 -13.06 9.08 8.00
CA LEU A 27 -14.50 8.80 8.08
C LEU A 27 -15.14 9.24 9.42
N LYS A 28 -14.35 9.36 10.48
CA LYS A 28 -14.79 9.82 11.81
C LYS A 28 -14.46 11.28 12.07
N GLY A 29 -13.92 12.00 11.09
CA GLY A 29 -13.45 13.39 11.25
C GLY A 29 -12.30 13.52 12.24
N ARG A 30 -11.52 12.46 12.47
CA ARG A 30 -10.36 12.44 13.36
C ARG A 30 -9.07 12.73 12.60
N GLU A 31 -8.05 13.14 13.31
CA GLU A 31 -6.71 13.32 12.78
C GLU A 31 -6.05 11.96 12.47
N ILE A 32 -5.20 11.96 11.45
CA ILE A 32 -4.34 10.85 11.09
C ILE A 32 -3.03 11.03 11.85
N VAL A 33 -2.71 10.08 12.71
CA VAL A 33 -1.41 10.07 13.40
C VAL A 33 -0.33 9.61 12.41
N ILE A 34 0.69 10.44 12.23
CA ILE A 34 1.90 10.12 11.45
C ILE A 34 3.14 10.26 12.32
N TYR A 35 4.14 9.44 12.08
CA TYR A 35 5.43 9.49 12.77
C TYR A 35 6.46 10.11 11.83
N GLY A 36 7.14 11.18 12.33
CA GLY A 36 8.05 11.98 11.51
C GLY A 36 7.31 12.98 10.61
N ASP A 37 8.01 13.50 9.62
CA ASP A 37 7.55 14.58 8.73
C ASP A 37 6.72 14.09 7.51
N GLY A 38 6.49 12.78 7.40
CA GLY A 38 5.75 12.18 6.30
C GLY A 38 6.53 12.09 4.98
N THR A 39 7.82 12.40 4.97
CA THR A 39 8.67 12.27 3.77
C THR A 39 9.21 10.85 3.54
N GLN A 40 9.06 9.97 4.53
CA GLN A 40 9.41 8.56 4.37
C GLN A 40 8.65 7.91 3.22
N THR A 41 9.35 7.10 2.42
CA THR A 41 8.78 6.51 1.21
C THR A 41 8.54 5.01 1.36
N ARG A 42 7.48 4.53 0.70
CA ARG A 42 7.15 3.11 0.61
C ARG A 42 6.80 2.74 -0.82
N ASP A 43 7.07 1.50 -1.16
CA ASP A 43 6.51 0.88 -2.35
C ASP A 43 5.15 0.29 -1.95
N PHE A 44 4.08 0.99 -2.29
CA PHE A 44 2.71 0.52 -2.03
C PHE A 44 2.25 -0.35 -3.19
N THR A 45 1.94 -1.61 -2.89
CA THR A 45 1.57 -2.61 -3.88
C THR A 45 0.11 -3.02 -3.66
N TYR A 46 -0.72 -2.89 -4.70
CA TYR A 46 -2.11 -3.29 -4.61
C TYR A 46 -2.26 -4.81 -4.50
N VAL A 47 -3.23 -5.26 -3.72
CA VAL A 47 -3.39 -6.67 -3.39
C VAL A 47 -3.60 -7.57 -4.61
N ASP A 48 -4.31 -7.11 -5.64
CA ASP A 48 -4.54 -7.93 -6.85
C ASP A 48 -3.27 -8.06 -7.69
N ASP A 49 -2.39 -7.02 -7.73
CA ASP A 49 -1.07 -7.13 -8.36
C ASP A 49 -0.20 -8.18 -7.62
N ILE A 50 -0.29 -8.27 -6.27
CA ILE A 50 0.36 -9.34 -5.49
C ILE A 50 -0.19 -10.71 -5.87
N VAL A 51 -1.53 -10.85 -5.98
CA VAL A 51 -2.17 -12.11 -6.36
C VAL A 51 -1.74 -12.52 -7.75
N GLU A 52 -1.67 -11.58 -8.70
CA GLU A 52 -1.16 -11.87 -10.05
C GLU A 52 0.30 -12.33 -10.01
N GLY A 53 1.16 -11.66 -9.24
CA GLY A 53 2.55 -12.09 -9.03
C GLY A 53 2.65 -13.51 -8.48
N LEU A 54 1.78 -13.90 -7.55
CA LEU A 54 1.68 -15.27 -7.03
C LEU A 54 1.28 -16.28 -8.12
N VAL A 55 0.31 -15.93 -8.96
CA VAL A 55 -0.13 -16.80 -10.07
C VAL A 55 0.96 -16.95 -11.12
N LEU A 56 1.65 -15.85 -11.45
CA LEU A 56 2.75 -15.85 -12.42
C LEU A 56 3.98 -16.62 -11.91
N ALA A 57 4.17 -16.69 -10.61
CA ALA A 57 5.30 -17.35 -9.97
C ALA A 57 5.48 -18.84 -10.40
N ARG A 58 4.40 -19.50 -10.85
CA ARG A 58 4.47 -20.85 -11.44
C ARG A 58 5.42 -20.97 -12.64
N LYS A 59 5.70 -19.83 -13.34
CA LYS A 59 6.59 -19.78 -14.50
C LYS A 59 8.06 -19.67 -14.09
N ALA A 60 8.32 -19.25 -12.86
CA ALA A 60 9.68 -18.98 -12.40
C ALA A 60 10.47 -20.26 -12.11
N ARG A 61 11.80 -20.17 -12.21
CA ARG A 61 12.69 -21.30 -11.91
C ARG A 61 12.61 -21.69 -10.44
N PRO A 62 12.69 -22.97 -10.12
CA PRO A 62 12.86 -23.44 -8.74
C PRO A 62 14.07 -22.77 -8.06
N GLY A 63 13.92 -22.37 -6.80
CA GLY A 63 14.98 -21.72 -6.02
C GLY A 63 15.11 -20.21 -6.21
N ALA A 64 14.42 -19.59 -7.17
CA ALA A 64 14.45 -18.14 -7.37
C ALA A 64 13.95 -17.37 -6.15
N VAL A 65 14.55 -16.20 -5.90
CA VAL A 65 14.12 -15.21 -4.88
C VAL A 65 13.84 -13.91 -5.61
N MET A 66 12.60 -13.42 -5.55
CA MET A 66 12.16 -12.24 -6.31
C MET A 66 11.37 -11.29 -5.42
N ASN A 67 11.49 -9.99 -5.71
CA ASN A 67 10.62 -8.98 -5.12
C ASN A 67 9.35 -8.85 -5.96
N ILE A 68 8.22 -8.68 -5.28
CA ILE A 68 6.92 -8.36 -5.84
C ILE A 68 6.47 -7.07 -5.19
N GLY A 69 6.43 -6.02 -5.99
CA GLY A 69 6.14 -4.65 -5.56
C GLY A 69 5.36 -3.88 -6.60
N GLY A 70 4.89 -2.69 -6.25
CA GLY A 70 4.16 -1.80 -7.15
C GLY A 70 5.06 -1.06 -8.15
N GLY A 71 6.40 -1.13 -7.93
CA GLY A 71 7.36 -0.38 -8.74
C GLY A 71 7.31 1.14 -8.52
N ASN A 72 6.50 1.61 -7.59
CA ASN A 72 6.28 3.02 -7.30
C ASN A 72 6.82 3.39 -5.92
N ARG A 73 7.61 4.44 -5.88
CA ARG A 73 8.11 5.00 -4.64
C ARG A 73 7.29 6.24 -4.29
N VAL A 74 6.47 6.15 -3.25
CA VAL A 74 5.55 7.21 -2.84
C VAL A 74 5.82 7.61 -1.40
N SER A 75 5.87 8.91 -1.10
CA SER A 75 5.96 9.42 0.26
C SER A 75 4.65 9.22 1.02
N LEU A 76 4.73 9.18 2.35
CA LEU A 76 3.53 9.09 3.18
C LEU A 76 2.62 10.29 2.97
N ASN A 77 3.18 11.50 2.81
CA ASN A 77 2.42 12.72 2.54
C ASN A 77 1.65 12.63 1.22
N GLU A 78 2.29 12.16 0.13
CA GLU A 78 1.61 11.96 -1.16
C GLU A 78 0.52 10.90 -1.06
N ALA A 79 0.77 9.80 -0.35
CA ALA A 79 -0.22 8.76 -0.14
C ALA A 79 -1.45 9.27 0.63
N ILE A 80 -1.25 10.08 1.68
CA ILE A 80 -2.35 10.67 2.45
C ILE A 80 -3.12 11.71 1.61
N ALA A 81 -2.42 12.54 0.83
CA ALA A 81 -3.05 13.50 -0.07
C ALA A 81 -3.93 12.79 -1.11
N THR A 82 -3.39 11.75 -1.78
CA THR A 82 -4.14 10.93 -2.73
C THR A 82 -5.38 10.29 -2.09
N LEU A 83 -5.25 9.79 -0.86
CA LEU A 83 -6.40 9.24 -0.13
C LEU A 83 -7.44 10.33 0.19
N GLY A 84 -7.01 11.53 0.53
CA GLY A 84 -7.87 12.69 0.73
C GLY A 84 -8.69 13.02 -0.51
N GLU A 85 -8.05 13.05 -1.67
CA GLU A 85 -8.71 13.26 -2.98
C GLU A 85 -9.73 12.16 -3.28
N VAL A 86 -9.36 10.90 -3.10
CA VAL A 86 -10.25 9.74 -3.31
C VAL A 86 -11.49 9.80 -2.41
N MET A 87 -11.33 10.25 -1.17
CA MET A 87 -12.43 10.33 -0.20
C MET A 87 -13.22 11.66 -0.28
N GLY A 88 -12.72 12.66 -1.02
CA GLY A 88 -13.28 14.02 -1.03
C GLY A 88 -13.19 14.73 0.32
N VAL A 89 -12.18 14.42 1.15
CA VAL A 89 -12.00 14.92 2.50
C VAL A 89 -10.58 15.47 2.67
N GLN A 90 -10.45 16.66 3.23
CA GLN A 90 -9.13 17.21 3.58
C GLN A 90 -8.57 16.47 4.80
N PRO A 91 -7.43 15.76 4.68
CA PRO A 91 -6.82 15.09 5.81
C PRO A 91 -6.30 16.08 6.86
N ARG A 92 -6.48 15.77 8.13
CA ARG A 92 -5.86 16.48 9.25
C ARG A 92 -4.83 15.56 9.87
N LEU A 93 -3.62 16.06 10.11
CA LEU A 93 -2.49 15.29 10.60
C LEU A 93 -2.17 15.64 12.06
N ASP A 94 -1.93 14.60 12.84
CA ASP A 94 -1.27 14.68 14.16
C ASP A 94 0.15 14.11 14.00
N VAL A 95 1.13 15.01 14.00
CA VAL A 95 2.53 14.67 13.74
C VAL A 95 3.23 14.32 15.04
N GLN A 96 3.67 13.08 15.15
CA GLN A 96 4.39 12.55 16.30
C GLN A 96 5.89 12.40 16.00
N PRO A 97 6.75 12.34 17.03
CA PRO A 97 8.18 12.08 16.84
C PRO A 97 8.42 10.79 16.04
N VAL A 98 9.54 10.74 15.32
CA VAL A 98 9.96 9.55 14.57
C VAL A 98 10.05 8.34 15.48
N GLU A 99 9.43 7.23 15.08
CA GLU A 99 9.48 5.98 15.83
C GLU A 99 10.83 5.28 15.58
N ALA A 100 11.48 4.83 16.65
CA ALA A 100 12.78 4.18 16.56
C ALA A 100 12.65 2.84 15.79
N GLY A 101 13.50 2.66 14.76
CA GLY A 101 13.52 1.45 13.95
C GLY A 101 12.64 1.48 12.69
N ASP A 102 11.89 2.55 12.44
CA ASP A 102 11.18 2.70 11.18
C ASP A 102 12.17 2.95 10.02
N VAL A 103 12.05 2.13 8.98
CA VAL A 103 12.89 2.26 7.78
C VAL A 103 12.41 3.46 6.98
N ARG A 104 13.34 4.39 6.67
CA ARG A 104 13.00 5.63 5.96
C ARG A 104 12.43 5.37 4.57
N ASP A 105 13.09 4.52 3.78
CA ASP A 105 12.75 4.32 2.38
C ASP A 105 12.71 2.84 2.04
N THR A 106 11.66 2.41 1.36
CA THR A 106 11.56 1.08 0.75
C THR A 106 11.11 1.19 -0.69
N TRP A 107 11.79 0.44 -1.55
CA TRP A 107 11.45 0.33 -2.97
C TRP A 107 11.79 -1.06 -3.48
N ALA A 108 10.86 -1.66 -4.24
CA ALA A 108 11.04 -2.96 -4.84
C ALA A 108 11.76 -2.83 -6.19
N ASP A 109 12.92 -3.45 -6.30
CA ASP A 109 13.44 -3.79 -7.63
C ASP A 109 12.71 -5.06 -8.11
N VAL A 110 11.79 -4.88 -9.05
CA VAL A 110 10.95 -5.94 -9.62
C VAL A 110 11.51 -6.48 -10.95
N SER A 111 12.68 -6.03 -11.39
CA SER A 111 13.27 -6.38 -12.70
C SER A 111 13.34 -7.89 -12.91
N LEU A 112 13.77 -8.65 -11.90
CA LEU A 112 13.87 -10.10 -12.00
C LEU A 112 12.49 -10.76 -12.14
N ALA A 113 11.45 -10.23 -11.50
CA ALA A 113 10.09 -10.73 -11.63
C ALA A 113 9.52 -10.42 -13.02
N GLU A 114 9.80 -9.23 -13.55
CA GLU A 114 9.42 -8.84 -14.91
C GLU A 114 10.08 -9.76 -15.94
N GLU A 115 11.40 -9.94 -15.88
CA GLU A 115 12.16 -10.78 -16.81
C GLU A 115 11.79 -12.27 -16.73
N SER A 116 11.57 -12.79 -15.51
CA SER A 116 11.42 -14.23 -15.29
C SER A 116 9.99 -14.73 -15.49
N MET A 117 8.99 -13.88 -15.29
CA MET A 117 7.58 -14.29 -15.29
C MET A 117 6.62 -13.25 -15.87
N ASP A 118 7.14 -12.18 -16.47
CA ASP A 118 6.36 -11.06 -17.07
C ASP A 118 5.43 -10.38 -16.04
N TYR A 119 5.90 -10.26 -14.80
CA TYR A 119 5.17 -9.54 -13.76
C TYR A 119 5.20 -8.03 -14.01
N ARG A 120 4.03 -7.41 -14.12
CA ARG A 120 3.88 -5.96 -14.29
C ARG A 120 2.74 -5.45 -13.42
N PRO A 121 3.03 -4.73 -12.34
CA PRO A 121 1.97 -4.13 -11.54
C PRO A 121 1.24 -3.08 -12.39
N THR A 122 -0.09 -3.12 -12.38
CA THR A 122 -0.94 -2.28 -13.24
C THR A 122 -1.79 -1.27 -12.47
N THR A 123 -1.94 -1.48 -11.16
CA THR A 123 -2.84 -0.67 -10.35
C THR A 123 -2.14 0.59 -9.85
N ASN A 124 -2.63 1.76 -10.24
CA ASN A 124 -2.16 3.02 -9.66
C ASN A 124 -2.69 3.21 -8.23
N LEU A 125 -2.00 4.06 -7.45
CA LEU A 125 -2.28 4.25 -6.03
C LEU A 125 -3.72 4.72 -5.77
N ALA A 126 -4.22 5.70 -6.53
CA ALA A 126 -5.57 6.25 -6.38
C ALA A 126 -6.65 5.20 -6.64
N GLY A 127 -6.48 4.40 -7.70
CA GLY A 127 -7.41 3.31 -8.05
C GLY A 127 -7.49 2.25 -6.96
N GLY A 128 -6.33 1.80 -6.46
CA GLY A 128 -6.29 0.82 -5.38
C GLY A 128 -6.86 1.37 -4.05
N MET A 129 -6.57 2.62 -3.71
CA MET A 129 -7.16 3.30 -2.53
C MET A 129 -8.68 3.45 -2.65
N SER A 130 -9.19 3.75 -3.84
CA SER A 130 -10.64 3.82 -4.08
C SER A 130 -11.33 2.49 -3.79
N GLN A 131 -10.73 1.37 -4.20
CA GLN A 131 -11.25 0.03 -3.92
C GLN A 131 -11.20 -0.30 -2.42
N GLU A 132 -10.12 0.04 -1.73
CA GLU A 132 -10.01 -0.16 -0.29
C GLU A 132 -11.03 0.69 0.48
N TYR A 133 -11.19 1.96 0.11
CA TYR A 133 -12.18 2.86 0.69
C TYR A 133 -13.61 2.33 0.50
N ALA A 134 -13.96 1.91 -0.72
CA ALA A 134 -15.27 1.31 -1.00
C ALA A 134 -15.52 0.06 -0.13
N TRP A 135 -14.50 -0.79 0.04
CA TRP A 135 -14.61 -1.97 0.87
C TRP A 135 -14.79 -1.65 2.36
N VAL A 136 -14.06 -0.67 2.89
CA VAL A 136 -14.17 -0.24 4.31
C VAL A 136 -15.56 0.35 4.59
N THR A 137 -16.12 1.12 3.63
CA THR A 137 -17.44 1.75 3.78
C THR A 137 -18.59 0.76 3.66
N ALA A 138 -18.53 -0.18 2.73
CA ALA A 138 -19.56 -1.22 2.55
C ALA A 138 -19.77 -2.05 3.82
N ARG A 139 -18.73 -2.29 4.62
CA ARG A 139 -18.82 -3.03 5.88
C ARG A 139 -19.42 -2.23 7.03
N ARG A 140 -19.49 -0.91 6.96
CA ARG A 140 -20.17 -0.08 7.97
C ARG A 140 -21.69 -0.21 7.93
N SER A 141 -22.25 -0.61 6.77
CA SER A 141 -23.70 -0.74 6.58
C SER A 141 -24.28 -2.06 7.12
N VAL A 142 -23.45 -2.92 7.71
CA VAL A 142 -23.84 -4.27 8.17
C VAL A 142 -23.79 -4.40 9.71
N VAL A 143 -23.60 -3.28 10.47
CA VAL A 143 -23.65 -3.27 11.95
C VAL A 143 -24.71 -2.31 12.45
#